data_a76ab4cb812a234a61083b0c1e5653bd
#
_entry.id   a76ab4cb812a234a61083b0c1e5653bd
#
_cell.length_a   1.000
_cell.length_b   1.000
_cell.length_c   1.000
_cell.angle_alpha   90.00
_cell.angle_beta   90.00
_cell.angle_gamma   90.00
#
_symmetry.space_group_name_H-M   'P 1'
#
loop_
_entity.id
_entity.type
_entity.pdbx_description
1 polymer ?
#
loop_
_entity_poly.entity_id
_entity_poly.type
_entity_poly.pdbx_seq_one_letter_code
_entity_poly.pdbx_strand_id
1 'polypeptide(L)'
;MKKISLIGCRLRDDGNLDIPTKKLKECEIKEDELFELVGYAGDTWAGKKVIVHEFCDDNYQKAIPIEKVNLWALLLNKCKRIEGYLPDVDWTKDTIKELYERKMKMEKKYEFTPQMAFANIETHMKMWAELTNAKNFVVGISGGKDSTVVAMLLCAIFGKDRVYGVMMPQGEQSDIQDSIDVCDILGIHPITIDVGESVASITAQIWYHRSESGIYPTKDMEINLPARIRMATLHAIGQCVNGRVINTSNLSEDMVGYATQFGDNAGAYAPLQGLTVTEVKELGLHLIYQLGKINRSDGTYDAQNRLLELIHKTPVDGLQAQSDEERLGFTYSALDKFIRLNEGSDEFKEMVRKKYNANKFKLEIVQMPQPDFSYLPNFVKN
;
A
#
# COMPACT_ATOMS: atom_id res chain seq x y z
N MET A 1 13.23 -17.71 -33.22
CA MET A 1 13.84 -16.92 -32.15
C MET A 1 15.35 -16.97 -32.30
N LYS A 2 16.02 -15.83 -32.28
CA LYS A 2 17.48 -15.75 -32.38
C LYS A 2 18.11 -16.32 -31.11
N LYS A 3 19.33 -16.86 -31.26
CA LYS A 3 20.07 -17.48 -30.14
C LYS A 3 21.43 -16.80 -29.98
N ILE A 4 21.79 -16.51 -28.73
CA ILE A 4 23.10 -15.95 -28.37
C ILE A 4 23.81 -16.89 -27.40
N SER A 5 25.08 -17.19 -27.71
CA SER A 5 25.94 -17.95 -26.81
C SER A 5 26.32 -17.15 -25.56
N LEU A 6 26.31 -17.78 -24.39
CA LEU A 6 26.76 -17.19 -23.11
C LEU A 6 28.28 -16.93 -23.06
N ILE A 7 29.07 -17.50 -23.98
CA ILE A 7 30.53 -17.30 -24.02
C ILE A 7 30.82 -15.81 -24.18
N GLY A 8 31.60 -15.22 -23.28
CA GLY A 8 31.97 -13.80 -23.29
C GLY A 8 30.91 -12.85 -22.68
N CYS A 9 29.79 -13.35 -22.19
CA CYS A 9 28.91 -12.58 -21.36
C CYS A 9 29.45 -12.50 -19.92
N ARG A 10 29.10 -11.44 -19.20
CA ARG A 10 29.60 -11.18 -17.83
C ARG A 10 28.45 -11.30 -16.82
N LEU A 11 28.58 -12.20 -15.86
CA LEU A 11 27.70 -12.27 -14.72
C LEU A 11 28.10 -11.19 -13.70
N ARG A 12 27.12 -10.41 -13.23
CA ARG A 12 27.31 -9.37 -12.23
C ARG A 12 27.07 -9.92 -10.82
N ASP A 13 27.60 -9.22 -9.82
CA ASP A 13 27.42 -9.57 -8.40
C ASP A 13 25.94 -9.50 -7.97
N ASP A 14 25.12 -8.69 -8.65
CA ASP A 14 23.67 -8.58 -8.43
C ASP A 14 22.88 -9.71 -9.10
N GLY A 15 23.54 -10.70 -9.72
CA GLY A 15 22.95 -11.83 -10.41
C GLY A 15 22.37 -11.51 -11.78
N ASN A 16 22.61 -10.32 -12.34
CA ASN A 16 22.25 -9.95 -13.70
C ASN A 16 23.36 -10.35 -14.70
N LEU A 17 23.01 -10.40 -15.98
CA LEU A 17 23.93 -10.76 -17.05
C LEU A 17 24.14 -9.59 -18.01
N ASP A 18 25.40 -9.22 -18.23
CA ASP A 18 25.80 -8.25 -19.26
C ASP A 18 26.18 -8.99 -20.53
N ILE A 19 25.63 -8.58 -21.67
CA ILE A 19 25.92 -9.12 -22.97
C ILE A 19 26.72 -8.09 -23.77
N PRO A 20 27.89 -8.44 -24.36
CA PRO A 20 28.66 -7.51 -25.17
C PRO A 20 27.84 -6.96 -26.34
N THR A 21 27.79 -5.63 -26.49
CA THR A 21 27.06 -4.93 -27.56
C THR A 21 27.49 -5.42 -28.96
N LYS A 22 28.79 -5.71 -29.16
CA LYS A 22 29.31 -6.28 -30.39
C LYS A 22 28.59 -7.59 -30.76
N LYS A 23 28.32 -8.44 -29.77
CA LYS A 23 27.68 -9.75 -29.97
C LYS A 23 26.21 -9.62 -30.37
N LEU A 24 25.52 -8.64 -29.79
CA LEU A 24 24.14 -8.32 -30.18
C LEU A 24 24.08 -7.82 -31.62
N LYS A 25 25.01 -6.97 -32.01
CA LYS A 25 25.13 -6.46 -33.40
C LYS A 25 25.46 -7.58 -34.41
N GLU A 26 26.36 -8.48 -34.06
CA GLU A 26 26.74 -9.63 -34.93
C GLU A 26 25.54 -10.59 -35.13
N CYS A 27 24.66 -10.72 -34.15
CA CYS A 27 23.44 -11.52 -34.23
C CYS A 27 22.25 -10.73 -34.76
N GLU A 28 22.43 -9.46 -35.16
CA GLU A 28 21.36 -8.55 -35.63
C GLU A 28 20.19 -8.41 -34.65
N ILE A 29 20.49 -8.47 -33.34
CA ILE A 29 19.45 -8.30 -32.30
C ILE A 29 19.23 -6.82 -32.08
N LYS A 30 17.95 -6.42 -32.16
CA LYS A 30 17.50 -5.06 -31.90
C LYS A 30 17.14 -4.88 -30.42
N GLU A 31 17.11 -3.62 -30.00
CA GLU A 31 16.57 -3.25 -28.69
C GLU A 31 15.15 -3.83 -28.52
N ASP A 32 14.87 -4.39 -27.35
CA ASP A 32 13.62 -5.06 -26.98
C ASP A 32 13.25 -6.30 -27.84
N GLU A 33 14.17 -6.82 -28.63
CA GLU A 33 13.97 -8.08 -29.35
C GLU A 33 14.19 -9.27 -28.41
N LEU A 34 13.28 -10.24 -28.44
CA LEU A 34 13.39 -11.47 -27.67
C LEU A 34 14.37 -12.45 -28.31
N PHE A 35 15.28 -12.99 -27.52
CA PHE A 35 16.21 -14.04 -27.95
C PHE A 35 16.48 -15.05 -26.83
N GLU A 36 17.06 -16.17 -27.17
CA GLU A 36 17.40 -17.25 -26.25
C GLU A 36 18.91 -17.29 -25.99
N LEU A 37 19.29 -17.45 -24.72
CA LEU A 37 20.69 -17.65 -24.34
C LEU A 37 21.05 -19.11 -24.43
N VAL A 38 22.16 -19.40 -25.12
CA VAL A 38 22.68 -20.76 -25.30
C VAL A 38 24.03 -20.88 -24.58
N GLY A 39 24.09 -21.82 -23.64
CA GLY A 39 25.28 -22.09 -22.82
C GLY A 39 25.49 -23.57 -22.57
N TYR A 40 26.44 -23.92 -21.70
CA TYR A 40 26.71 -25.28 -21.29
C TYR A 40 25.63 -25.77 -20.29
N ALA A 41 25.43 -27.08 -20.26
CA ALA A 41 24.55 -27.71 -19.26
C ALA A 41 25.05 -27.38 -17.84
N GLY A 42 24.23 -26.71 -17.06
CA GLY A 42 24.59 -26.23 -15.71
C GLY A 42 24.69 -24.71 -15.58
N ASP A 43 24.80 -23.97 -16.69
CA ASP A 43 24.73 -22.50 -16.63
C ASP A 43 23.32 -22.03 -16.25
N THR A 44 23.20 -21.22 -15.22
CA THR A 44 21.91 -20.72 -14.71
C THR A 44 21.12 -19.89 -15.73
N TRP A 45 21.77 -19.40 -16.78
CA TRP A 45 21.21 -18.59 -17.85
C TRP A 45 20.98 -19.34 -19.17
N ALA A 46 21.48 -20.57 -19.30
CA ALA A 46 21.27 -21.38 -20.49
C ALA A 46 19.78 -21.71 -20.68
N GLY A 47 19.27 -21.55 -21.89
CA GLY A 47 17.89 -21.79 -22.24
C GLY A 47 16.90 -20.70 -21.80
N LYS A 48 17.36 -19.66 -21.07
CA LYS A 48 16.47 -18.55 -20.71
C LYS A 48 16.16 -17.66 -21.90
N LYS A 49 14.92 -17.25 -22.01
CA LYS A 49 14.46 -16.22 -22.93
C LYS A 49 14.67 -14.86 -22.29
N VAL A 50 15.33 -13.96 -22.97
CA VAL A 50 15.73 -12.65 -22.46
C VAL A 50 15.44 -11.55 -23.45
N ILE A 51 15.28 -10.35 -22.95
CA ILE A 51 15.32 -9.11 -23.73
C ILE A 51 16.47 -8.23 -23.21
N VAL A 52 17.00 -7.40 -24.10
CA VAL A 52 17.96 -6.36 -23.73
C VAL A 52 17.26 -5.03 -23.73
N HIS A 53 17.41 -4.31 -22.67
CA HIS A 53 16.83 -3.00 -22.50
C HIS A 53 17.90 -2.01 -22.07
N GLU A 54 17.86 -0.85 -22.68
CA GLU A 54 18.76 0.27 -22.47
C GLU A 54 20.24 -0.03 -22.28
N PHE A 55 21.03 0.77 -22.94
CA PHE A 55 22.47 0.67 -22.94
C PHE A 55 23.02 1.07 -21.58
N CYS A 56 23.56 0.11 -20.83
CA CYS A 56 24.26 0.40 -19.58
C CYS A 56 25.59 1.13 -19.82
N ASP A 57 26.24 0.82 -20.95
CA ASP A 57 27.40 1.50 -21.50
C ASP A 57 27.58 1.09 -22.97
N ASP A 58 28.53 1.72 -23.68
CA ASP A 58 28.79 1.43 -25.12
C ASP A 58 29.28 0.00 -25.40
N ASN A 59 29.71 -0.71 -24.35
CA ASN A 59 30.37 -2.01 -24.49
C ASN A 59 29.44 -3.19 -24.10
N TYR A 60 28.53 -2.99 -23.14
CA TYR A 60 27.70 -4.05 -22.59
C TYR A 60 26.25 -3.65 -22.48
N GLN A 61 25.38 -4.64 -22.62
CA GLN A 61 23.95 -4.51 -22.48
C GLN A 61 23.44 -5.44 -21.38
N LYS A 62 22.59 -4.95 -20.51
CA LYS A 62 21.98 -5.75 -19.45
C LYS A 62 20.87 -6.65 -19.99
N ALA A 63 21.04 -7.96 -19.86
CA ALA A 63 20.03 -8.94 -20.19
C ALA A 63 19.08 -9.19 -19.02
N ILE A 64 17.79 -9.18 -19.29
CA ILE A 64 16.73 -9.43 -18.28
C ILE A 64 15.95 -10.67 -18.71
N PRO A 65 15.88 -11.72 -17.86
CA PRO A 65 15.00 -12.85 -18.11
C PRO A 65 13.56 -12.38 -18.24
N ILE A 66 12.83 -12.93 -19.23
CA ILE A 66 11.47 -12.49 -19.51
C ILE A 66 10.53 -12.69 -18.30
N GLU A 67 10.77 -13.72 -17.50
CA GLU A 67 10.04 -13.99 -16.27
C GLU A 67 10.27 -12.96 -15.14
N LYS A 68 11.32 -12.11 -15.27
CA LYS A 68 11.62 -11.01 -14.34
C LYS A 68 11.23 -9.64 -14.90
N VAL A 69 10.72 -9.58 -16.11
CA VAL A 69 10.31 -8.32 -16.73
C VAL A 69 8.99 -7.85 -16.17
N ASN A 70 8.98 -6.62 -15.68
CA ASN A 70 7.80 -6.02 -15.07
C ASN A 70 6.95 -5.28 -16.11
N LEU A 71 5.77 -5.82 -16.44
CA LEU A 71 4.85 -5.24 -17.44
C LEU A 71 4.38 -3.82 -17.04
N TRP A 72 4.21 -3.57 -15.72
CA TRP A 72 3.79 -2.27 -15.22
C TRP A 72 4.88 -1.21 -15.36
N ALA A 73 6.12 -1.55 -15.03
CA ALA A 73 7.25 -0.65 -15.21
C ALA A 73 7.42 -0.26 -16.69
N LEU A 74 7.19 -1.22 -17.59
CA LEU A 74 7.17 -1.01 -19.02
C LEU A 74 6.13 0.01 -19.46
N LEU A 75 4.93 -0.10 -18.96
CA LEU A 75 3.79 0.74 -19.36
C LEU A 75 3.86 2.14 -18.75
N LEU A 76 4.23 2.24 -17.48
CA LEU A 76 4.30 3.51 -16.74
C LEU A 76 5.47 4.39 -17.18
N ASN A 77 6.63 3.81 -17.47
CA ASN A 77 7.85 4.54 -17.79
C ASN A 77 8.12 4.71 -19.30
N LYS A 78 7.11 4.45 -20.15
CA LYS A 78 7.30 4.40 -21.62
C LYS A 78 8.39 3.44 -22.06
N CYS A 79 8.78 2.50 -21.21
CA CYS A 79 9.72 1.44 -21.52
C CYS A 79 8.99 0.37 -22.35
N LYS A 80 9.67 -0.25 -23.30
CA LYS A 80 9.09 -1.28 -24.18
C LYS A 80 9.27 -2.70 -23.59
N ARG A 81 9.13 -2.85 -22.28
CA ARG A 81 9.32 -4.11 -21.55
C ARG A 81 8.01 -4.70 -21.08
N ILE A 82 8.01 -5.97 -20.84
CA ILE A 82 6.85 -6.72 -20.39
C ILE A 82 7.12 -7.29 -19.02
N GLU A 83 6.22 -7.03 -18.07
CA GLU A 83 6.19 -7.66 -16.77
C GLU A 83 5.29 -8.89 -16.80
N GLY A 84 5.76 -9.99 -16.27
CA GLY A 84 5.06 -11.26 -16.30
C GLY A 84 5.35 -12.05 -17.58
N TYR A 85 5.45 -13.34 -17.38
CA TYR A 85 5.74 -14.31 -18.43
C TYR A 85 4.46 -15.01 -18.86
N LEU A 86 4.20 -14.98 -20.19
CA LEU A 86 3.21 -15.88 -20.80
C LEU A 86 4.01 -16.91 -21.61
N PRO A 87 4.00 -18.20 -21.23
CA PRO A 87 4.65 -19.23 -22.00
C PRO A 87 4.06 -19.26 -23.42
N ASP A 88 4.89 -19.57 -24.40
CA ASP A 88 4.52 -19.75 -25.82
C ASP A 88 4.04 -18.50 -26.57
N VAL A 89 4.32 -17.29 -26.07
CA VAL A 89 4.03 -16.05 -26.76
C VAL A 89 5.22 -15.60 -27.60
N ASP A 90 4.98 -15.24 -28.85
CA ASP A 90 5.95 -14.56 -29.70
C ASP A 90 6.01 -13.07 -29.32
N TRP A 91 7.12 -12.66 -28.71
CA TRP A 91 7.31 -11.31 -28.18
C TRP A 91 7.80 -10.35 -29.27
N THR A 92 7.00 -10.16 -30.29
CA THR A 92 7.18 -9.12 -31.30
C THR A 92 6.54 -7.80 -30.86
N LYS A 93 6.86 -6.70 -31.56
CA LYS A 93 6.19 -5.40 -31.32
C LYS A 93 4.66 -5.50 -31.46
N ASP A 94 4.21 -6.30 -32.40
CA ASP A 94 2.76 -6.48 -32.66
C ASP A 94 2.13 -7.29 -31.52
N THR A 95 2.80 -8.34 -31.03
CA THR A 95 2.35 -9.11 -29.88
C THR A 95 2.31 -8.25 -28.61
N ILE A 96 3.31 -7.38 -28.39
CA ILE A 96 3.30 -6.43 -27.27
C ILE A 96 2.13 -5.47 -27.38
N LYS A 97 1.86 -4.95 -28.57
CA LYS A 97 0.71 -4.08 -28.84
C LYS A 97 -0.62 -4.78 -28.61
N GLU A 98 -0.78 -6.01 -29.11
CA GLU A 98 -1.97 -6.83 -28.90
C GLU A 98 -2.19 -7.15 -27.42
N LEU A 99 -1.12 -7.45 -26.66
CA LEU A 99 -1.20 -7.68 -25.20
C LEU A 99 -1.60 -6.41 -24.48
N TYR A 100 -1.06 -5.26 -24.90
CA TYR A 100 -1.46 -3.97 -24.38
C TYR A 100 -2.96 -3.71 -24.65
N GLU A 101 -3.40 -3.90 -25.90
CA GLU A 101 -4.82 -3.73 -26.26
C GLU A 101 -5.72 -4.75 -25.57
N ARG A 102 -5.28 -6.01 -25.40
CA ARG A 102 -5.97 -7.02 -24.60
C ARG A 102 -6.06 -6.62 -23.16
N LYS A 103 -4.97 -6.13 -22.55
CA LYS A 103 -4.97 -5.65 -21.18
C LYS A 103 -5.89 -4.44 -21.02
N MET A 104 -5.84 -3.47 -21.92
CA MET A 104 -6.77 -2.33 -21.94
C MET A 104 -8.24 -2.75 -22.12
N LYS A 105 -8.49 -3.89 -22.82
CA LYS A 105 -9.83 -4.51 -22.91
C LYS A 105 -10.16 -5.33 -21.66
N MET A 106 -9.18 -5.97 -21.01
CA MET A 106 -9.35 -6.70 -19.75
C MET A 106 -9.54 -5.76 -18.56
N GLU A 107 -8.97 -4.56 -18.60
CA GLU A 107 -9.22 -3.50 -17.61
C GLU A 107 -10.69 -3.07 -17.57
N LYS A 108 -11.49 -3.44 -18.57
CA LYS A 108 -12.95 -3.29 -18.51
C LYS A 108 -13.65 -4.32 -17.61
N LYS A 109 -12.97 -5.35 -17.16
CA LYS A 109 -13.51 -6.34 -16.23
C LYS A 109 -12.57 -6.45 -15.04
N TYR A 110 -12.64 -5.45 -14.17
CA TYR A 110 -11.96 -5.51 -12.88
C TYR A 110 -12.52 -6.71 -12.11
N GLU A 111 -11.64 -7.61 -11.73
CA GLU A 111 -11.95 -8.78 -10.91
C GLU A 111 -11.02 -8.80 -9.71
N PHE A 112 -11.57 -8.50 -8.54
CA PHE A 112 -10.84 -8.58 -7.29
C PHE A 112 -10.83 -10.01 -6.78
N THR A 113 -9.66 -10.48 -6.35
CA THR A 113 -9.52 -11.74 -5.63
C THR A 113 -8.70 -11.51 -4.36
N PRO A 114 -9.27 -11.79 -3.17
CA PRO A 114 -8.58 -11.57 -1.90
C PRO A 114 -7.23 -12.28 -1.79
N GLN A 115 -7.12 -13.47 -2.41
CA GLN A 115 -5.89 -14.26 -2.45
C GLN A 115 -4.76 -13.54 -3.19
N MET A 116 -5.06 -12.97 -4.36
CA MET A 116 -4.07 -12.19 -5.13
C MET A 116 -3.71 -10.90 -4.43
N ALA A 117 -4.68 -10.21 -3.82
CA ALA A 117 -4.44 -9.02 -3.04
C ALA A 117 -3.51 -9.31 -1.86
N PHE A 118 -3.78 -10.38 -1.10
CA PHE A 118 -2.92 -10.83 -0.02
C PHE A 118 -1.50 -11.13 -0.50
N ALA A 119 -1.34 -11.94 -1.55
CA ALA A 119 -0.02 -12.30 -2.08
C ALA A 119 0.80 -11.08 -2.54
N ASN A 120 0.15 -10.11 -3.18
CA ASN A 120 0.78 -8.86 -3.57
C ASN A 120 1.22 -8.02 -2.37
N ILE A 121 0.31 -7.83 -1.39
CA ILE A 121 0.62 -7.09 -0.17
C ILE A 121 1.76 -7.77 0.60
N GLU A 122 1.70 -9.09 0.78
CA GLU A 122 2.74 -9.87 1.45
C GLU A 122 4.11 -9.66 0.80
N THR A 123 4.17 -9.82 -0.54
CA THR A 123 5.41 -9.66 -1.30
C THR A 123 6.01 -8.27 -1.12
N HIS A 124 5.19 -7.25 -1.29
CA HIS A 124 5.64 -5.86 -1.22
C HIS A 124 6.01 -5.45 0.21
N MET A 125 5.24 -5.88 1.22
CA MET A 125 5.54 -5.60 2.62
C MET A 125 6.83 -6.27 3.08
N LYS A 126 7.08 -7.53 2.71
CA LYS A 126 8.33 -8.22 3.02
C LYS A 126 9.53 -7.51 2.40
N MET A 127 9.46 -7.17 1.12
CA MET A 127 10.50 -6.43 0.43
C MET A 127 10.76 -5.07 1.08
N TRP A 128 9.70 -4.30 1.37
CA TRP A 128 9.82 -3.01 2.04
C TRP A 128 10.42 -3.14 3.46
N ALA A 129 10.00 -4.14 4.22
CA ALA A 129 10.52 -4.38 5.56
C ALA A 129 12.02 -4.70 5.55
N GLU A 130 12.49 -5.47 4.57
CA GLU A 130 13.91 -5.74 4.35
C GLU A 130 14.69 -4.47 3.97
N LEU A 131 14.21 -3.72 2.98
CA LEU A 131 14.83 -2.48 2.52
C LEU A 131 14.95 -1.42 3.62
N THR A 132 13.97 -1.34 4.51
CA THR A 132 13.92 -0.35 5.60
C THR A 132 14.46 -0.90 6.92
N ASN A 133 14.91 -2.14 6.94
CA ASN A 133 15.33 -2.87 8.16
C ASN A 133 14.28 -2.78 9.28
N ALA A 134 13.00 -2.89 8.92
CA ALA A 134 11.90 -2.84 9.88
C ALA A 134 11.90 -4.10 10.75
N LYS A 135 12.02 -3.94 12.06
CA LYS A 135 12.04 -5.06 13.02
C LYS A 135 10.66 -5.35 13.58
N ASN A 136 9.93 -4.31 13.92
CA ASN A 136 8.59 -4.40 14.49
C ASN A 136 7.64 -3.47 13.74
N PHE A 137 6.34 -3.69 13.94
CA PHE A 137 5.27 -2.94 13.28
C PHE A 137 4.32 -2.41 14.35
N VAL A 138 4.00 -1.12 14.23
CA VAL A 138 3.10 -0.43 15.15
C VAL A 138 1.85 -0.01 14.38
N VAL A 139 0.69 -0.37 14.88
CA VAL A 139 -0.60 -0.05 14.26
C VAL A 139 -1.58 0.49 15.29
N GLY A 140 -2.25 1.59 14.96
CA GLY A 140 -3.35 2.10 15.77
C GLY A 140 -4.57 1.18 15.65
N ILE A 141 -5.08 0.68 16.76
CA ILE A 141 -6.25 -0.20 16.78
C ILE A 141 -7.46 0.60 17.25
N SER A 142 -8.38 0.85 16.33
CA SER A 142 -9.63 1.56 16.60
C SER A 142 -10.83 0.63 16.84
N GLY A 143 -10.64 -0.69 16.65
CA GLY A 143 -11.75 -1.66 16.64
C GLY A 143 -12.58 -1.62 15.35
N GLY A 144 -12.24 -0.77 14.39
CA GLY A 144 -12.86 -0.73 13.06
C GLY A 144 -12.23 -1.71 12.07
N LYS A 145 -12.91 -1.91 10.92
CA LYS A 145 -12.52 -2.85 9.86
C LYS A 145 -11.08 -2.71 9.40
N ASP A 146 -10.64 -1.49 9.12
CA ASP A 146 -9.34 -1.24 8.48
C ASP A 146 -8.18 -1.58 9.41
N SER A 147 -8.22 -1.09 10.66
CA SER A 147 -7.19 -1.39 11.66
C SER A 147 -7.14 -2.88 12.00
N THR A 148 -8.30 -3.55 12.04
CA THR A 148 -8.41 -4.99 12.26
C THR A 148 -7.78 -5.78 11.10
N VAL A 149 -8.08 -5.42 9.84
CA VAL A 149 -7.51 -6.07 8.66
C VAL A 149 -6.00 -5.85 8.58
N VAL A 150 -5.50 -4.64 8.86
CA VAL A 150 -4.06 -4.36 8.92
C VAL A 150 -3.38 -5.18 10.00
N ALA A 151 -3.95 -5.27 11.20
CA ALA A 151 -3.39 -6.09 12.28
C ALA A 151 -3.32 -7.58 11.89
N MET A 152 -4.37 -8.12 11.25
CA MET A 152 -4.36 -9.49 10.72
C MET A 152 -3.32 -9.70 9.62
N LEU A 153 -3.16 -8.74 8.70
CA LEU A 153 -2.11 -8.79 7.67
C LEU A 153 -0.72 -8.84 8.30
N LEU A 154 -0.45 -7.98 9.28
CA LEU A 154 0.83 -7.95 9.97
C LEU A 154 1.13 -9.28 10.68
N CYS A 155 0.14 -9.85 11.36
CA CYS A 155 0.27 -11.16 12.00
C CYS A 155 0.53 -12.28 10.99
N ALA A 156 -0.19 -12.31 9.87
CA ALA A 156 -0.04 -13.31 8.84
C ALA A 156 1.32 -13.25 8.14
N ILE A 157 1.83 -12.04 7.90
CA ILE A 157 3.06 -11.81 7.13
C ILE A 157 4.31 -11.91 8.00
N PHE A 158 4.29 -11.35 9.21
CA PHE A 158 5.47 -11.16 10.05
C PHE A 158 5.43 -11.88 11.40
N GLY A 159 4.28 -12.42 11.77
CA GLY A 159 4.04 -13.04 13.08
C GLY A 159 3.65 -12.01 14.15
N LYS A 160 2.79 -12.47 15.07
CA LYS A 160 2.18 -11.63 16.12
C LYS A 160 3.21 -10.98 17.07
N ASP A 161 4.33 -11.65 17.34
CA ASP A 161 5.36 -11.18 18.28
C ASP A 161 6.10 -9.92 17.79
N ARG A 162 5.90 -9.53 16.52
CA ARG A 162 6.46 -8.32 15.93
C ARG A 162 5.45 -7.19 15.80
N VAL A 163 4.20 -7.37 16.27
CA VAL A 163 3.10 -6.43 16.07
C VAL A 163 2.70 -5.80 17.40
N TYR A 164 2.67 -4.47 17.42
CA TYR A 164 2.25 -3.65 18.54
C TYR A 164 0.94 -2.95 18.19
N GLY A 165 -0.15 -3.34 18.87
CA GLY A 165 -1.48 -2.76 18.72
C GLY A 165 -1.67 -1.62 19.71
N VAL A 166 -1.81 -0.39 19.22
CA VAL A 166 -1.91 0.79 20.06
C VAL A 166 -3.34 1.32 20.08
N MET A 167 -3.96 1.26 21.23
CA MET A 167 -5.27 1.82 21.51
C MET A 167 -5.09 3.22 22.09
N MET A 168 -5.75 4.22 21.50
CA MET A 168 -5.57 5.62 21.87
C MET A 168 -6.89 6.31 22.12
N PRO A 169 -7.60 5.95 23.23
CA PRO A 169 -8.85 6.61 23.59
C PRO A 169 -8.61 8.09 23.91
N GLN A 170 -9.66 8.89 23.76
CA GLN A 170 -9.71 10.28 24.21
C GLN A 170 -10.75 10.36 25.35
N GLY A 171 -10.31 10.02 26.57
CA GLY A 171 -11.19 9.84 27.70
C GLY A 171 -11.98 8.51 27.62
N GLU A 172 -13.19 8.51 28.17
CA GLU A 172 -14.06 7.32 28.12
C GLU A 172 -14.53 7.06 26.68
N GLN A 173 -14.26 5.87 26.19
CA GLN A 173 -14.65 5.42 24.86
C GLN A 173 -15.50 4.14 24.99
N SER A 174 -16.77 4.20 24.60
CA SER A 174 -17.73 3.10 24.77
C SER A 174 -17.39 1.84 23.99
N ASP A 175 -16.66 1.96 22.89
CA ASP A 175 -16.28 0.85 22.01
C ASP A 175 -14.82 0.43 22.13
N ILE A 176 -14.12 0.84 23.20
CA ILE A 176 -12.72 0.46 23.45
C ILE A 176 -12.55 -1.07 23.52
N GLN A 177 -13.60 -1.80 23.92
CA GLN A 177 -13.58 -3.27 23.98
C GLN A 177 -13.32 -3.89 22.62
N ASP A 178 -13.82 -3.29 21.53
CA ASP A 178 -13.56 -3.75 20.17
C ASP A 178 -12.06 -3.77 19.86
N SER A 179 -11.35 -2.73 20.29
CA SER A 179 -9.89 -2.64 20.11
C SER A 179 -9.12 -3.65 20.97
N ILE A 180 -9.58 -3.86 22.20
CA ILE A 180 -9.01 -4.86 23.12
C ILE A 180 -9.20 -6.25 22.54
N ASP A 181 -10.42 -6.56 22.07
CA ASP A 181 -10.73 -7.87 21.48
C ASP A 181 -9.85 -8.19 20.27
N VAL A 182 -9.56 -7.20 19.40
CA VAL A 182 -8.61 -7.39 18.28
C VAL A 182 -7.23 -7.80 18.78
N CYS A 183 -6.69 -7.08 19.77
CA CYS A 183 -5.37 -7.36 20.33
C CYS A 183 -5.30 -8.73 20.99
N ASP A 184 -6.33 -9.08 21.76
CA ASP A 184 -6.40 -10.35 22.49
C ASP A 184 -6.56 -11.53 21.54
N ILE A 185 -7.46 -11.43 20.56
CA ILE A 185 -7.70 -12.49 19.57
C ILE A 185 -6.46 -12.77 18.76
N LEU A 186 -5.76 -11.73 18.29
CA LEU A 186 -4.56 -11.86 17.48
C LEU A 186 -3.32 -12.18 18.34
N GLY A 187 -3.38 -11.97 19.65
CA GLY A 187 -2.27 -12.19 20.58
C GLY A 187 -1.08 -11.27 20.31
N ILE A 188 -1.35 -10.06 19.84
CA ILE A 188 -0.34 -9.03 19.58
C ILE A 188 -0.02 -8.25 20.87
N HIS A 189 1.05 -7.44 20.86
CA HIS A 189 1.42 -6.62 22.03
C HIS A 189 0.47 -5.43 22.18
N PRO A 190 -0.41 -5.41 23.21
CA PRO A 190 -1.35 -4.32 23.39
C PRO A 190 -0.70 -3.14 24.15
N ILE A 191 -0.96 -1.92 23.71
CA ILE A 191 -0.56 -0.69 24.40
C ILE A 191 -1.76 0.24 24.42
N THR A 192 -2.14 0.76 25.60
CA THR A 192 -3.19 1.75 25.74
C THR A 192 -2.61 3.08 26.21
N ILE A 193 -2.84 4.15 25.45
CA ILE A 193 -2.45 5.51 25.81
C ILE A 193 -3.61 6.44 25.60
N ASP A 194 -4.13 7.03 26.69
CA ASP A 194 -5.15 8.07 26.60
C ASP A 194 -4.52 9.37 26.06
N VAL A 195 -5.05 9.86 24.96
CA VAL A 195 -4.59 11.11 24.33
C VAL A 195 -5.38 12.34 24.79
N GLY A 196 -6.41 12.15 25.61
CA GLY A 196 -7.34 13.20 26.05
C GLY A 196 -6.65 14.36 26.74
N GLU A 197 -5.74 14.08 27.69
CA GLU A 197 -4.99 15.13 28.39
C GLU A 197 -4.12 15.96 27.43
N SER A 198 -3.47 15.32 26.47
CA SER A 198 -2.64 16.02 25.47
C SER A 198 -3.48 16.93 24.59
N VAL A 199 -4.63 16.44 24.12
CA VAL A 199 -5.59 17.25 23.34
C VAL A 199 -6.11 18.41 24.16
N ALA A 200 -6.53 18.17 25.40
CA ALA A 200 -7.06 19.20 26.29
C ALA A 200 -6.00 20.27 26.61
N SER A 201 -4.77 19.87 26.87
CA SER A 201 -3.66 20.78 27.17
C SER A 201 -3.39 21.74 26.00
N ILE A 202 -3.27 21.23 24.77
CA ILE A 202 -3.04 22.06 23.59
C ILE A 202 -4.24 23.01 23.36
N THR A 203 -5.45 22.48 23.46
CA THR A 203 -6.67 23.27 23.29
C THR A 203 -6.72 24.41 24.32
N ALA A 204 -6.43 24.13 25.59
CA ALA A 204 -6.41 25.14 26.65
C ALA A 204 -5.38 26.25 26.42
N GLN A 205 -4.19 25.89 25.91
CA GLN A 205 -3.15 26.88 25.57
C GLN A 205 -3.60 27.79 24.43
N ILE A 206 -4.23 27.25 23.37
CA ILE A 206 -4.80 28.05 22.29
C ILE A 206 -5.87 29.01 22.84
N TRP A 207 -6.76 28.51 23.71
CA TRP A 207 -7.78 29.34 24.40
C TRP A 207 -7.14 30.45 25.23
N TYR A 208 -6.08 30.16 25.93
CA TYR A 208 -5.38 31.17 26.77
C TYR A 208 -4.85 32.33 25.92
N HIS A 209 -4.28 32.04 24.77
CA HIS A 209 -3.68 33.07 23.90
C HIS A 209 -4.67 33.77 22.95
N ARG A 210 -5.95 33.43 22.96
CA ARG A 210 -6.94 33.94 22.00
C ARG A 210 -7.08 35.48 22.01
N SER A 211 -6.98 36.10 23.19
CA SER A 211 -7.15 37.57 23.34
C SER A 211 -5.98 38.36 22.79
N GLU A 212 -4.80 37.80 22.81
CA GLU A 212 -3.57 38.46 22.34
C GLU A 212 -3.33 38.21 20.85
N SER A 213 -3.58 36.97 20.39
CA SER A 213 -3.30 36.53 19.03
C SER A 213 -4.47 36.66 18.06
N GLY A 214 -5.70 36.80 18.57
CA GLY A 214 -6.92 36.73 17.75
C GLY A 214 -7.23 35.35 17.21
N ILE A 215 -6.53 34.30 17.70
CA ILE A 215 -6.70 32.90 17.27
C ILE A 215 -7.71 32.22 18.21
N TYR A 216 -8.73 31.62 17.63
CA TYR A 216 -9.74 30.89 18.36
C TYR A 216 -9.77 29.43 17.92
N PRO A 217 -10.01 28.47 18.83
CA PRO A 217 -10.30 27.10 18.47
C PRO A 217 -11.45 27.02 17.47
N THR A 218 -11.28 26.20 16.45
CA THR A 218 -12.30 25.97 15.42
C THR A 218 -12.77 24.53 15.48
N LYS A 219 -13.95 24.24 14.94
CA LYS A 219 -14.45 22.86 14.84
C LYS A 219 -13.48 21.95 14.07
N ASP A 220 -12.83 22.47 13.02
CA ASP A 220 -11.84 21.70 12.26
C ASP A 220 -10.61 21.37 13.11
N MET A 221 -10.17 22.29 13.97
CA MET A 221 -9.09 22.01 14.93
C MET A 221 -9.51 20.90 15.91
N GLU A 222 -10.70 20.99 16.48
CA GLU A 222 -11.20 20.00 17.44
C GLU A 222 -11.31 18.60 16.84
N ILE A 223 -11.66 18.47 15.56
CA ILE A 223 -11.73 17.20 14.83
C ILE A 223 -10.33 16.67 14.50
N ASN A 224 -9.44 17.53 14.01
CA ASN A 224 -8.16 17.09 13.45
C ASN A 224 -7.03 16.98 14.48
N LEU A 225 -7.10 17.70 15.60
CA LEU A 225 -6.06 17.66 16.64
C LEU A 225 -5.88 16.26 17.24
N PRO A 226 -6.95 15.55 17.65
CA PRO A 226 -6.81 14.19 18.18
C PRO A 226 -6.11 13.22 17.23
N ALA A 227 -6.42 13.26 15.92
CA ALA A 227 -5.80 12.40 14.92
C ALA A 227 -4.29 12.67 14.82
N ARG A 228 -3.86 13.95 14.89
CA ARG A 228 -2.45 14.32 14.87
C ARG A 228 -1.71 13.92 16.15
N ILE A 229 -2.35 14.02 17.30
CA ILE A 229 -1.76 13.53 18.57
C ILE A 229 -1.60 12.01 18.52
N ARG A 230 -2.60 11.28 18.02
CA ARG A 230 -2.50 9.83 17.82
C ARG A 230 -1.34 9.46 16.90
N MET A 231 -1.19 10.17 15.78
CA MET A 231 -0.05 9.98 14.87
C MET A 231 1.29 10.16 15.56
N ALA A 232 1.47 11.27 16.31
CA ALA A 232 2.71 11.54 17.05
C ALA A 232 2.98 10.45 18.09
N THR A 233 1.95 9.98 18.79
CA THR A 233 2.02 8.88 19.77
C THR A 233 2.47 7.57 19.12
N LEU A 234 1.89 7.19 17.97
CA LEU A 234 2.28 5.99 17.23
C LEU A 234 3.76 6.02 16.81
N HIS A 235 4.22 7.17 16.30
CA HIS A 235 5.62 7.32 15.91
C HIS A 235 6.57 7.30 17.12
N ALA A 236 6.18 7.87 18.26
CA ALA A 236 6.97 7.78 19.50
C ALA A 236 7.11 6.32 19.96
N ILE A 237 6.01 5.56 19.99
CA ILE A 237 6.04 4.12 20.31
C ILE A 237 6.92 3.38 19.29
N GLY A 238 6.79 3.69 17.99
CA GLY A 238 7.61 3.12 16.94
C GLY A 238 9.11 3.25 17.22
N GLN A 239 9.55 4.41 17.72
CA GLN A 239 10.95 4.60 18.14
C GLN A 239 11.32 3.72 19.35
N CYS A 240 10.43 3.61 20.36
CA CYS A 240 10.69 2.80 21.56
C CYS A 240 10.86 1.31 21.24
N VAL A 241 10.11 0.79 20.26
CA VAL A 241 10.12 -0.63 19.93
C VAL A 241 10.96 -0.96 18.67
N ASN A 242 11.73 -0.01 18.15
CA ASN A 242 12.43 -0.14 16.87
C ASN A 242 11.48 -0.61 15.75
N GLY A 243 10.32 -0.02 15.70
CA GLY A 243 9.23 -0.36 14.81
C GLY A 243 8.93 0.70 13.75
N ARG A 244 8.05 0.35 12.82
CA ARG A 244 7.51 1.26 11.80
C ARG A 244 6.00 1.35 11.96
N VAL A 245 5.48 2.55 11.84
CA VAL A 245 4.02 2.80 11.88
C VAL A 245 3.40 2.34 10.57
N ILE A 246 2.36 1.51 10.66
CA ILE A 246 1.60 1.05 9.50
C ILE A 246 0.27 1.81 9.45
N ASN A 247 0.04 2.43 8.30
CA ASN A 247 -1.16 3.19 8.02
C ASN A 247 -2.35 2.26 7.74
N THR A 248 -3.55 2.70 8.05
CA THR A 248 -4.80 1.94 7.91
C THR A 248 -5.78 2.55 6.90
N SER A 249 -5.42 3.63 6.21
CA SER A 249 -6.26 4.26 5.19
C SER A 249 -6.50 3.35 4.00
N ASN A 250 -7.69 3.40 3.43
CA ASN A 250 -8.09 2.67 2.24
C ASN A 250 -8.39 3.62 1.06
N LEU A 251 -8.49 3.06 -0.14
CA LEU A 251 -8.69 3.84 -1.36
C LEU A 251 -9.99 4.64 -1.38
N SER A 252 -11.07 4.11 -0.82
CA SER A 252 -12.37 4.78 -0.83
C SER A 252 -12.36 6.05 0.04
N GLU A 253 -11.72 5.98 1.21
CA GLU A 253 -11.52 7.14 2.08
C GLU A 253 -10.61 8.17 1.42
N ASP A 254 -9.50 7.73 0.82
CA ASP A 254 -8.57 8.57 0.10
C ASP A 254 -9.24 9.30 -1.06
N MET A 255 -10.07 8.61 -1.85
CA MET A 255 -10.77 9.19 -3.00
C MET A 255 -11.69 10.36 -2.65
N VAL A 256 -12.21 10.42 -1.44
CA VAL A 256 -13.08 11.52 -0.98
C VAL A 256 -12.38 12.44 0.02
N GLY A 257 -11.12 12.14 0.35
CA GLY A 257 -10.30 12.90 1.31
C GLY A 257 -10.81 12.81 2.74
N TYR A 258 -11.42 11.68 3.10
CA TYR A 258 -11.92 11.42 4.44
C TYR A 258 -10.78 10.98 5.36
N ALA A 259 -9.86 11.91 5.59
CA ALA A 259 -8.69 11.72 6.43
C ALA A 259 -8.15 13.07 6.94
N THR A 260 -7.46 13.04 8.05
CA THR A 260 -6.70 14.18 8.59
C THR A 260 -5.27 14.15 8.05
N GLN A 261 -4.92 15.17 7.26
CA GLN A 261 -3.54 15.33 6.79
C GLN A 261 -2.55 15.41 7.95
N PHE A 262 -1.49 14.60 7.91
CA PHE A 262 -0.52 14.42 9.01
C PHE A 262 -1.17 13.92 10.32
N GLY A 263 -2.25 13.19 10.22
CA GLY A 263 -2.93 12.51 11.30
C GLY A 263 -3.09 11.03 10.99
N ASP A 264 -4.32 10.58 10.82
CA ASP A 264 -4.68 9.20 10.52
C ASP A 264 -4.17 8.72 9.13
N ASN A 265 -3.91 9.61 8.18
CA ASN A 265 -3.28 9.26 6.91
C ASN A 265 -1.74 9.14 6.96
N ALA A 266 -1.10 9.29 8.13
CA ALA A 266 0.33 9.18 8.27
C ALA A 266 0.77 7.76 8.63
N GLY A 267 1.91 7.34 8.07
CA GLY A 267 2.54 6.07 8.35
C GLY A 267 3.75 5.84 7.45
N ALA A 268 4.49 4.78 7.73
CA ALA A 268 5.67 4.42 6.94
C ALA A 268 5.34 3.47 5.77
N TYR A 269 4.19 2.79 5.85
CA TYR A 269 3.66 1.93 4.79
C TYR A 269 2.13 1.86 4.90
N ALA A 270 1.42 1.82 3.78
CA ALA A 270 -0.04 1.80 3.69
C ALA A 270 -0.53 0.58 2.89
N PRO A 271 -0.76 -0.58 3.55
CA PRO A 271 -1.08 -1.82 2.85
C PRO A 271 -2.46 -1.82 2.18
N LEU A 272 -3.40 -1.02 2.67
CA LEU A 272 -4.77 -0.95 2.16
C LEU A 272 -5.02 0.19 1.16
N GLN A 273 -4.04 1.06 0.91
CA GLN A 273 -4.23 2.27 0.10
C GLN A 273 -4.73 2.01 -1.33
N GLY A 274 -4.45 0.82 -1.87
CA GLY A 274 -4.93 0.40 -3.18
C GLY A 274 -6.28 -0.33 -3.17
N LEU A 275 -6.89 -0.56 -2.01
CA LEU A 275 -8.11 -1.36 -1.83
C LEU A 275 -9.31 -0.49 -1.45
N THR A 276 -10.45 -0.72 -2.08
CA THR A 276 -11.72 -0.11 -1.68
C THR A 276 -12.25 -0.73 -0.38
N VAL A 277 -13.23 -0.06 0.26
CA VAL A 277 -13.86 -0.59 1.48
C VAL A 277 -14.43 -1.99 1.28
N THR A 278 -15.07 -2.25 0.14
CA THR A 278 -15.59 -3.58 -0.20
C THR A 278 -14.46 -4.62 -0.27
N GLU A 279 -13.36 -4.29 -0.93
CA GLU A 279 -12.20 -5.17 -1.09
C GLU A 279 -11.46 -5.40 0.23
N VAL A 280 -11.38 -4.39 1.11
CA VAL A 280 -10.83 -4.54 2.46
C VAL A 280 -11.65 -5.55 3.27
N LYS A 281 -12.99 -5.48 3.19
CA LYS A 281 -13.86 -6.46 3.85
C LYS A 281 -13.64 -7.87 3.31
N GLU A 282 -13.56 -8.05 1.98
CA GLU A 282 -13.31 -9.35 1.37
C GLU A 282 -11.92 -9.91 1.73
N LEU A 283 -10.89 -9.06 1.77
CA LEU A 283 -9.57 -9.44 2.26
C LEU A 283 -9.61 -9.85 3.73
N GLY A 284 -10.34 -9.12 4.56
CA GLY A 284 -10.53 -9.45 5.97
C GLY A 284 -11.20 -10.81 6.16
N LEU A 285 -12.24 -11.13 5.39
CA LEU A 285 -12.88 -12.45 5.39
C LEU A 285 -11.90 -13.56 5.01
N HIS A 286 -11.07 -13.32 4.01
CA HIS A 286 -10.04 -14.28 3.59
C HIS A 286 -9.01 -14.52 4.70
N LEU A 287 -8.55 -13.48 5.39
CA LEU A 287 -7.60 -13.58 6.49
C LEU A 287 -8.20 -14.32 7.69
N ILE A 288 -9.45 -14.05 8.06
CA ILE A 288 -10.15 -14.79 9.13
C ILE A 288 -10.22 -16.28 8.80
N TYR A 289 -10.52 -16.61 7.55
CA TYR A 289 -10.57 -18.02 7.13
C TYR A 289 -9.19 -18.70 7.25
N GLN A 290 -8.11 -17.98 6.93
CA GLN A 290 -6.73 -18.48 7.05
C GLN A 290 -6.27 -18.65 8.50
N LEU A 291 -6.66 -17.75 9.41
CA LEU A 291 -6.33 -17.84 10.84
C LEU A 291 -6.88 -19.10 11.52
N GLY A 292 -7.85 -19.76 10.89
CA GLY A 292 -8.49 -20.93 11.46
C GLY A 292 -9.38 -20.61 12.68
N LYS A 293 -9.77 -21.63 13.42
CA LYS A 293 -10.55 -21.45 14.66
C LYS A 293 -9.61 -21.10 15.81
N ILE A 294 -9.74 -19.87 16.29
CA ILE A 294 -9.05 -19.42 17.49
C ILE A 294 -10.12 -19.26 18.58
N ASN A 295 -10.06 -20.10 19.61
CA ASN A 295 -10.96 -19.99 20.76
C ASN A 295 -10.22 -19.35 21.93
N ARG A 296 -10.89 -18.51 22.71
CA ARG A 296 -10.37 -18.07 23.99
C ARG A 296 -10.23 -19.27 24.94
N SER A 297 -9.32 -19.15 25.90
CA SER A 297 -9.05 -20.18 26.90
C SER A 297 -10.26 -20.58 27.76
N ASP A 298 -11.26 -19.70 27.84
CA ASP A 298 -12.53 -19.95 28.56
C ASP A 298 -13.58 -20.69 27.72
N GLY A 299 -13.29 -20.94 26.41
CA GLY A 299 -14.18 -21.67 25.49
C GLY A 299 -15.52 -20.99 25.18
N THR A 300 -15.79 -19.80 25.69
CA THR A 300 -17.07 -19.08 25.56
C THR A 300 -17.12 -18.11 24.38
N TYR A 301 -15.98 -17.86 23.73
CA TYR A 301 -15.85 -16.87 22.68
C TYR A 301 -15.32 -17.48 21.39
N ASP A 302 -16.07 -17.28 20.30
CA ASP A 302 -15.64 -17.62 18.94
C ASP A 302 -14.92 -16.39 18.33
N ALA A 303 -13.61 -16.45 18.33
CA ALA A 303 -12.76 -15.36 17.83
C ALA A 303 -13.01 -15.01 16.36
N GLN A 304 -13.35 -16.02 15.52
CA GLN A 304 -13.65 -15.74 14.12
C GLN A 304 -14.94 -14.93 13.98
N ASN A 305 -16.00 -15.28 14.73
CA ASN A 305 -17.25 -14.55 14.71
C ASN A 305 -17.06 -13.11 15.20
N ARG A 306 -16.24 -12.92 16.24
CA ARG A 306 -15.94 -11.57 16.73
C ARG A 306 -15.19 -10.73 15.69
N LEU A 307 -14.19 -11.28 15.03
CA LEU A 307 -13.50 -10.57 13.93
C LEU A 307 -14.46 -10.28 12.76
N LEU A 308 -15.36 -11.20 12.44
CA LEU A 308 -16.42 -10.97 11.43
C LEU A 308 -17.32 -9.79 11.79
N GLU A 309 -17.77 -9.71 13.04
CA GLU A 309 -18.56 -8.58 13.53
C GLU A 309 -17.81 -7.26 13.36
N LEU A 310 -16.52 -7.20 13.75
CA LEU A 310 -15.71 -6.00 13.64
C LEU A 310 -15.49 -5.55 12.20
N ILE A 311 -15.27 -6.48 11.27
CA ILE A 311 -15.11 -6.17 9.84
C ILE A 311 -16.42 -5.65 9.24
N HIS A 312 -17.58 -6.12 9.72
CA HIS A 312 -18.88 -5.69 9.22
C HIS A 312 -19.48 -4.53 10.01
N LYS A 313 -18.85 -4.13 11.13
CA LYS A 313 -19.31 -2.98 11.94
C LYS A 313 -19.45 -1.76 11.03
N THR A 314 -20.59 -1.08 11.15
CA THR A 314 -20.82 0.19 10.45
C THR A 314 -19.79 1.20 10.93
N PRO A 315 -19.04 1.85 10.02
CA PRO A 315 -18.09 2.88 10.42
C PRO A 315 -18.81 4.04 11.09
N VAL A 316 -18.43 4.32 12.33
CA VAL A 316 -18.93 5.45 13.12
C VAL A 316 -17.70 6.22 13.57
N ASP A 317 -17.66 7.51 13.29
CA ASP A 317 -16.67 8.41 13.88
C ASP A 317 -16.94 8.44 15.40
N GLY A 318 -16.01 7.96 16.21
CA GLY A 318 -16.15 7.89 17.68
C GLY A 318 -16.41 9.25 18.36
N LEU A 319 -16.38 10.35 17.61
CA LEU A 319 -16.64 11.71 18.09
C LEU A 319 -18.05 12.22 17.75
N GLN A 320 -18.80 11.55 16.88
CA GLN A 320 -20.13 11.99 16.44
C GLN A 320 -21.07 10.79 16.23
N ALA A 321 -22.37 10.99 16.51
CA ALA A 321 -23.39 9.94 16.39
C ALA A 321 -23.78 9.57 14.95
N GLN A 322 -23.18 10.20 13.93
CA GLN A 322 -23.46 9.98 12.52
C GLN A 322 -22.46 9.04 11.89
N SER A 323 -22.93 8.13 11.04
CA SER A 323 -22.07 7.26 10.25
C SER A 323 -21.30 8.04 9.18
N ASP A 324 -20.17 7.48 8.71
CA ASP A 324 -19.40 8.07 7.62
C ASP A 324 -20.24 8.26 6.36
N GLU A 325 -21.09 7.29 6.01
CA GLU A 325 -21.95 7.34 4.83
C GLU A 325 -23.01 8.46 4.91
N GLU A 326 -23.55 8.72 6.11
CA GLU A 326 -24.46 9.86 6.32
C GLU A 326 -23.75 11.20 6.11
N ARG A 327 -22.51 11.32 6.55
CA ARG A 327 -21.69 12.54 6.37
C ARG A 327 -21.24 12.73 4.94
N LEU A 328 -20.92 11.64 4.25
CA LEU A 328 -20.52 11.67 2.85
C LEU A 328 -21.70 11.97 1.93
N GLY A 329 -22.92 11.54 2.31
CA GLY A 329 -24.15 11.64 1.51
C GLY A 329 -24.28 10.52 0.47
N PHE A 330 -23.49 9.44 0.58
CA PHE A 330 -23.55 8.26 -0.26
C PHE A 330 -22.90 7.06 0.43
N THR A 331 -23.19 5.86 -0.06
CA THR A 331 -22.65 4.62 0.48
C THR A 331 -21.26 4.31 -0.09
N TYR A 332 -20.42 3.65 0.71
CA TYR A 332 -19.13 3.12 0.22
C TYR A 332 -19.32 2.14 -0.95
N SER A 333 -20.38 1.34 -0.93
CA SER A 333 -20.69 0.43 -2.06
C SER A 333 -20.88 1.18 -3.39
N ALA A 334 -21.56 2.33 -3.38
CA ALA A 334 -21.71 3.15 -4.58
C ALA A 334 -20.37 3.79 -5.01
N LEU A 335 -19.60 4.26 -4.05
CA LEU A 335 -18.27 4.82 -4.28
C LEU A 335 -17.31 3.78 -4.88
N ASP A 336 -17.27 2.57 -4.33
CA ASP A 336 -16.41 1.48 -4.78
C ASP A 336 -16.73 1.06 -6.21
N LYS A 337 -18.01 0.96 -6.56
CA LYS A 337 -18.44 0.71 -7.95
C LYS A 337 -18.02 1.82 -8.89
N PHE A 338 -18.09 3.08 -8.46
CA PHE A 338 -17.58 4.18 -9.27
C PHE A 338 -16.06 4.08 -9.45
N ILE A 339 -15.31 3.83 -8.39
CA ILE A 339 -13.84 3.72 -8.42
C ILE A 339 -13.39 2.60 -9.38
N ARG A 340 -14.04 1.43 -9.31
CA ARG A 340 -13.60 0.24 -10.06
C ARG A 340 -14.24 0.09 -11.45
N LEU A 341 -15.50 0.46 -11.56
CA LEU A 341 -16.31 0.18 -12.75
C LEU A 341 -16.79 1.45 -13.47
N ASN A 342 -16.54 2.62 -12.91
CA ASN A 342 -17.07 3.91 -13.38
C ASN A 342 -18.62 3.91 -13.44
N GLU A 343 -19.26 3.18 -12.51
CA GLU A 343 -20.72 3.12 -12.39
C GLU A 343 -21.27 4.27 -11.52
N GLY A 344 -22.54 4.62 -11.71
CA GLY A 344 -23.24 5.68 -10.99
C GLY A 344 -23.82 6.74 -11.92
N SER A 345 -24.72 7.60 -11.40
CA SER A 345 -25.24 8.74 -12.16
C SER A 345 -24.19 9.79 -12.43
N ASP A 346 -24.36 10.62 -13.44
CA ASP A 346 -23.40 11.68 -13.77
C ASP A 346 -23.26 12.69 -12.62
N GLU A 347 -24.36 13.00 -11.92
CA GLU A 347 -24.35 13.88 -10.74
C GLU A 347 -23.52 13.28 -9.60
N PHE A 348 -23.65 11.98 -9.34
CA PHE A 348 -22.85 11.29 -8.34
C PHE A 348 -21.36 11.29 -8.69
N LYS A 349 -21.04 10.95 -9.93
CA LYS A 349 -19.65 10.94 -10.41
C LYS A 349 -19.01 12.32 -10.30
N GLU A 350 -19.74 13.37 -10.65
CA GLU A 350 -19.25 14.74 -10.55
C GLU A 350 -19.05 15.16 -9.07
N MET A 351 -19.97 14.78 -8.19
CA MET A 351 -19.83 15.02 -6.76
C MET A 351 -18.57 14.37 -6.19
N VAL A 352 -18.31 13.10 -6.53
CA VAL A 352 -17.10 12.39 -6.08
C VAL A 352 -15.84 13.04 -6.66
N ARG A 353 -15.82 13.37 -7.95
CA ARG A 353 -14.68 14.08 -8.58
C ARG A 353 -14.40 15.42 -7.92
N LYS A 354 -15.44 16.17 -7.58
CA LYS A 354 -15.30 17.45 -6.86
C LYS A 354 -14.70 17.26 -5.49
N LYS A 355 -15.15 16.26 -4.72
CA LYS A 355 -14.56 15.92 -3.41
C LYS A 355 -13.09 15.51 -3.56
N TYR A 356 -12.76 14.65 -4.51
CA TYR A 356 -11.38 14.26 -4.80
C TYR A 356 -10.49 15.46 -5.12
N ASN A 357 -10.89 16.30 -6.08
CA ASN A 357 -10.11 17.46 -6.47
C ASN A 357 -9.89 18.48 -5.33
N ALA A 358 -10.88 18.61 -4.44
CA ALA A 358 -10.77 19.49 -3.27
C ALA A 358 -9.82 18.94 -2.19
N ASN A 359 -9.63 17.60 -2.13
CA ASN A 359 -8.92 16.95 -1.05
C ASN A 359 -7.63 16.22 -1.49
N LYS A 360 -7.36 16.06 -2.78
CA LYS A 360 -6.18 15.32 -3.29
C LYS A 360 -4.84 15.80 -2.71
N PHE A 361 -4.74 17.06 -2.30
CA PHE A 361 -3.55 17.59 -1.63
C PHE A 361 -3.19 16.84 -0.34
N LYS A 362 -4.17 16.17 0.29
CA LYS A 362 -3.94 15.36 1.49
C LYS A 362 -3.20 14.05 1.17
N LEU A 363 -3.29 13.59 -0.09
CA LEU A 363 -2.68 12.34 -0.57
C LEU A 363 -1.29 12.58 -1.16
N GLU A 364 -1.05 13.80 -1.64
CA GLU A 364 0.25 14.17 -2.16
C GLU A 364 1.23 14.27 -0.98
N ILE A 365 2.29 13.47 -1.01
CA ILE A 365 3.44 13.69 -0.14
C ILE A 365 3.91 15.10 -0.49
N VAL A 366 3.70 16.04 0.42
CA VAL A 366 4.12 17.41 0.23
C VAL A 366 5.64 17.44 0.22
N GLN A 367 6.22 17.22 -0.95
CA GLN A 367 7.48 17.87 -1.23
C GLN A 367 7.14 19.37 -1.18
N MET A 368 7.65 20.05 -0.15
CA MET A 368 7.51 21.49 -0.12
C MET A 368 7.97 22.04 -1.47
N PRO A 369 7.15 22.87 -2.14
CA PRO A 369 7.56 23.48 -3.39
C PRO A 369 8.92 24.13 -3.17
N GLN A 370 9.94 23.65 -3.85
CA GLN A 370 11.25 24.26 -3.79
C GLN A 370 11.37 25.16 -5.01
N PRO A 371 11.72 26.41 -4.83
CA PRO A 371 11.82 27.36 -5.94
C PRO A 371 12.95 27.00 -6.92
N ASP A 372 13.91 26.20 -6.51
CA ASP A 372 15.05 25.80 -7.34
C ASP A 372 15.61 24.44 -6.90
N PHE A 373 15.70 23.50 -7.86
CA PHE A 373 16.34 22.20 -7.66
C PHE A 373 17.88 22.26 -7.67
N SER A 374 18.48 23.42 -7.86
CA SER A 374 19.95 23.59 -7.86
C SER A 374 20.60 23.24 -6.52
N TYR A 375 19.82 23.25 -5.42
CA TYR A 375 20.28 22.90 -4.08
C TYR A 375 20.32 21.41 -3.79
N LEU A 376 19.77 20.57 -4.66
CA LEU A 376 19.86 19.12 -4.47
C LEU A 376 21.30 18.65 -4.65
N PRO A 377 21.81 17.80 -3.76
CA PRO A 377 23.13 17.19 -3.90
C PRO A 377 23.27 16.51 -5.26
N ASN A 378 24.48 16.55 -5.85
CA ASN A 378 24.73 16.02 -7.18
C ASN A 378 24.38 14.52 -7.32
N PHE A 379 24.47 13.73 -6.22
CA PHE A 379 24.09 12.32 -6.22
C PHE A 379 22.56 12.10 -6.27
N VAL A 380 21.74 13.13 -6.08
CA VAL A 380 20.28 13.08 -6.20
C VAL A 380 19.83 13.55 -7.59
N LYS A 381 20.71 14.22 -8.35
CA LYS A 381 20.41 14.75 -9.69
C LYS A 381 20.59 13.72 -10.81
N ASN A 382 21.17 12.56 -10.51
CA ASN A 382 21.36 11.44 -11.41
C ASN A 382 20.35 10.34 -11.04
#